data_f9db7e3c003d57b80dead438b18a7917
#
_entry.id   f9db7e3c003d57b80dead438b18a7917
#
_cell.length_a   1.000
_cell.length_b   1.000
_cell.length_c   1.000
_cell.angle_alpha   90.00
_cell.angle_beta   90.00
_cell.angle_gamma   90.00
#
_symmetry.space_group_name_H-M   'P 1'
#
loop_
_entity.id
_entity.type
_entity.pdbx_description
1 polymer ?
#
loop_
_entity_poly.entity_id
_entity_poly.type
_entity_poly.pdbx_seq_one_letter_code
_entity_poly.pdbx_strand_id
1 'polypeptide(L)'
;QGATGSKRYRWTTNRKVQLATSKVNSPTLFDEALHQDLADFQVQYPALTLLQYVDDLLLAATSEKECQEGTKDLLQTLGRLGYRASARKAQICQEQVIYLGYQLKDRQRWLTEARKQTITNIPAPRTPRQLREFLGTVGYCRLWIPGFAEVAAPLYPLTKQGTMFDWGEEQQRAFKNIKKALLASPALGLPDITKSFNLLVDEKQGXAKGVLTQKLGRWRRPVAYLSKKLNPVASGWPPCLQMVAAIAVLTKDAGKLTLGQPLTILAPHAVEALVKQPPDRWLSNAHMTHYQAMLLDTDRVHFGPVVALNPATLLPLPEEAEHHDCLQILAEIYGTRPDLTDQPLRDADYTWYTDGSSFLANGEQRAGAAVTSETEVIWAEALPAGTSAQRAELIALTQALRMAEGKRLNVYTDSRYAFATAHIHGEIYRRRGLLTSEGKEIKNKLEILALLKALFLPQKLSIMHCPGHQKGQSPEAKGNRLADNTAREIAMKSTKTSQAFPLKNREEAQASSSLPYSKEDIDLLKKMGATYDPKKQH
;
A
#
# COMPACT_ATOMS: atom_id res chain seq x y z
N GLN A 1 2.28 15.28 -37.78
CA GLN A 1 1.16 15.38 -38.74
C GLN A 1 -0.06 14.83 -38.03
N GLY A 2 -0.92 15.71 -37.62
CA GLY A 2 -1.89 15.45 -36.60
C GLY A 2 -3.27 15.03 -37.08
N ALA A 3 -3.88 14.15 -36.35
CA ALA A 3 -5.28 13.88 -36.46
C ALA A 3 -6.08 15.12 -36.07
N THR A 4 -6.90 15.59 -36.95
CA THR A 4 -7.60 16.85 -36.76
C THR A 4 -9.09 16.64 -37.01
N GLY A 5 -9.86 16.48 -36.07
CA GLY A 5 -11.30 16.50 -36.23
C GLY A 5 -12.01 15.46 -35.38
N SER A 6 -12.66 15.92 -34.39
CA SER A 6 -13.53 15.09 -33.55
C SER A 6 -14.90 15.78 -33.39
N LYS A 7 -15.93 14.98 -33.25
CA LYS A 7 -17.30 15.45 -33.19
C LYS A 7 -18.07 14.87 -32.04
N ARG A 8 -18.93 15.68 -31.44
CA ARG A 8 -19.83 15.26 -30.37
C ARG A 8 -21.30 15.41 -30.82
N TYR A 9 -22.07 14.36 -30.63
CA TYR A 9 -23.49 14.33 -30.87
C TYR A 9 -24.25 13.87 -29.62
N ARG A 10 -25.30 14.56 -29.25
CA ARG A 10 -26.19 14.11 -28.18
C ARG A 10 -27.51 13.66 -28.81
N TRP A 11 -27.92 12.45 -28.55
CA TRP A 11 -29.02 11.79 -29.22
C TRP A 11 -30.29 11.75 -28.36
N THR A 12 -31.44 12.00 -29.00
CA THR A 12 -32.74 11.67 -28.44
C THR A 12 -33.40 10.69 -29.40
N THR A 13 -33.78 9.52 -28.92
CA THR A 13 -34.45 8.53 -29.75
C THR A 13 -35.93 8.80 -29.89
N ASN A 14 -36.42 8.74 -31.13
CA ASN A 14 -37.84 8.64 -31.41
C ASN A 14 -38.30 7.19 -31.63
N ARG A 15 -37.42 6.23 -31.54
CA ARG A 15 -37.84 4.84 -31.50
C ARG A 15 -38.61 4.64 -30.21
N LYS A 16 -39.92 4.40 -30.32
CA LYS A 16 -40.72 3.85 -29.24
C LYS A 16 -40.26 2.41 -28.99
N VAL A 17 -39.04 2.28 -28.50
CA VAL A 17 -38.71 1.08 -27.78
C VAL A 17 -39.54 1.19 -26.50
N GLN A 18 -40.59 0.41 -26.42
CA GLN A 18 -41.28 0.17 -25.17
C GLN A 18 -40.26 -0.57 -24.27
N LEU A 19 -39.32 0.21 -23.73
CA LEU A 19 -38.45 -0.26 -22.70
C LEU A 19 -39.32 -0.50 -21.47
N ALA A 20 -39.63 -1.74 -21.21
CA ALA A 20 -40.39 -2.12 -20.06
C ALA A 20 -39.74 -1.58 -18.79
N THR A 21 -40.31 -0.56 -18.23
CA THR A 21 -40.60 -0.33 -16.81
C THR A 21 -39.47 -0.19 -15.78
N SER A 22 -38.15 -0.30 -16.08
CA SER A 22 -37.16 0.13 -15.07
C SER A 22 -36.30 1.25 -15.64
N LYS A 23 -36.50 2.45 -15.13
CA LYS A 23 -35.73 3.65 -15.46
C LYS A 23 -34.22 3.50 -15.21
N VAL A 24 -33.80 2.51 -14.45
CA VAL A 24 -32.41 2.30 -14.02
C VAL A 24 -31.54 1.70 -15.16
N ASN A 25 -32.10 0.80 -15.96
CA ASN A 25 -31.35 0.10 -17.02
C ASN A 25 -31.45 0.75 -18.39
N SER A 26 -32.23 1.82 -18.54
CA SER A 26 -32.47 2.46 -19.82
C SER A 26 -31.18 2.97 -20.51
N PRO A 27 -30.24 3.63 -19.81
CA PRO A 27 -29.00 4.07 -20.48
C PRO A 27 -28.15 2.90 -21.00
N THR A 28 -28.08 1.80 -20.26
CA THR A 28 -27.30 0.62 -20.65
C THR A 28 -27.90 -0.05 -21.90
N LEU A 29 -29.21 -0.24 -21.91
CA LEU A 29 -29.92 -0.82 -23.05
C LEU A 29 -29.81 0.05 -24.30
N PHE A 30 -29.86 1.37 -24.13
CA PHE A 30 -29.68 2.31 -25.22
C PHE A 30 -28.26 2.23 -25.78
N ASP A 31 -27.25 2.23 -24.88
CA ASP A 31 -25.84 2.15 -25.26
C ASP A 31 -25.56 0.88 -26.06
N GLU A 32 -26.06 -0.25 -25.58
CA GLU A 32 -25.89 -1.53 -26.26
C GLU A 32 -26.58 -1.58 -27.63
N ALA A 33 -27.83 -1.11 -27.72
CA ALA A 33 -28.56 -1.06 -28.98
C ALA A 33 -27.85 -0.17 -30.01
N LEU A 34 -27.41 1.02 -29.59
CA LEU A 34 -26.69 1.92 -30.48
C LEU A 34 -25.34 1.33 -30.92
N HIS A 35 -24.64 0.65 -30.00
CA HIS A 35 -23.37 -0.04 -30.32
C HIS A 35 -23.56 -1.10 -31.40
N GLN A 36 -24.59 -1.93 -31.25
CA GLN A 36 -24.91 -2.99 -32.23
C GLN A 36 -25.31 -2.35 -33.58
N ASP A 37 -26.12 -1.33 -33.58
CA ASP A 37 -26.60 -0.62 -34.75
C ASP A 37 -25.46 0.07 -35.53
N LEU A 38 -24.36 0.44 -34.85
CA LEU A 38 -23.21 1.12 -35.47
C LEU A 38 -22.04 0.17 -35.78
N ALA A 39 -22.18 -1.13 -35.53
CA ALA A 39 -21.11 -2.10 -35.76
C ALA A 39 -20.69 -2.12 -37.24
N ASP A 40 -21.67 -2.15 -38.18
CA ASP A 40 -21.40 -2.14 -39.62
C ASP A 40 -20.70 -0.87 -40.08
N PHE A 41 -21.02 0.28 -39.48
CA PHE A 41 -20.35 1.55 -39.78
C PHE A 41 -18.87 1.50 -39.39
N GLN A 42 -18.54 0.91 -38.24
CA GLN A 42 -17.14 0.78 -37.82
C GLN A 42 -16.34 -0.13 -38.74
N VAL A 43 -16.95 -1.22 -39.24
CA VAL A 43 -16.31 -2.13 -40.19
C VAL A 43 -16.10 -1.44 -41.56
N GLN A 44 -17.06 -0.63 -41.98
CA GLN A 44 -17.00 0.07 -43.28
C GLN A 44 -15.91 1.17 -43.27
N TYR A 45 -15.64 1.77 -42.12
CA TYR A 45 -14.70 2.90 -41.99
C TYR A 45 -13.57 2.62 -40.99
N PRO A 46 -12.69 1.66 -41.29
CA PRO A 46 -11.61 1.26 -40.36
C PRO A 46 -10.58 2.35 -40.10
N ALA A 47 -10.49 3.37 -40.96
CA ALA A 47 -9.58 4.52 -40.78
C ALA A 47 -10.15 5.56 -39.81
N LEU A 48 -11.44 5.50 -39.49
CA LEU A 48 -12.09 6.40 -38.57
C LEU A 48 -12.14 5.78 -37.18
N THR A 49 -11.96 6.62 -36.16
CA THR A 49 -12.16 6.19 -34.78
C THR A 49 -13.51 6.69 -34.29
N LEU A 50 -14.43 5.77 -34.01
CA LEU A 50 -15.73 6.09 -33.45
C LEU A 50 -15.80 5.62 -32.00
N LEU A 51 -15.92 6.55 -31.07
CA LEU A 51 -16.09 6.27 -29.64
C LEU A 51 -17.52 6.58 -29.24
N GLN A 52 -18.10 5.68 -28.46
CA GLN A 52 -19.46 5.81 -27.94
C GLN A 52 -19.44 5.79 -26.41
N TYR A 53 -20.21 6.63 -25.82
CA TYR A 53 -20.49 6.60 -24.39
C TYR A 53 -21.96 6.98 -24.17
N VAL A 54 -22.78 5.98 -23.99
CA VAL A 54 -24.23 6.11 -23.89
C VAL A 54 -24.79 6.88 -25.09
N ASP A 55 -25.15 8.17 -24.91
CA ASP A 55 -25.72 9.02 -25.96
C ASP A 55 -24.69 9.99 -26.59
N ASP A 56 -23.46 9.99 -26.12
CA ASP A 56 -22.40 10.83 -26.68
C ASP A 56 -21.53 10.04 -27.67
N LEU A 57 -21.41 10.54 -28.92
CA LEU A 57 -20.54 9.95 -29.95
C LEU A 57 -19.39 10.91 -30.27
N LEU A 58 -18.19 10.35 -30.41
CA LEU A 58 -17.01 11.08 -30.87
C LEU A 58 -16.43 10.38 -32.08
N LEU A 59 -16.41 11.05 -33.24
CA LEU A 59 -15.78 10.58 -34.46
C LEU A 59 -14.47 11.33 -34.67
N ALA A 60 -13.39 10.61 -34.87
CA ALA A 60 -12.07 11.17 -35.14
C ALA A 60 -11.50 10.61 -36.42
N ALA A 61 -10.80 11.46 -37.18
CA ALA A 61 -10.15 11.13 -38.45
C ALA A 61 -8.76 11.75 -38.53
N THR A 62 -7.94 11.25 -39.47
CA THR A 62 -6.60 11.78 -39.70
C THR A 62 -6.59 13.04 -40.57
N SER A 63 -7.66 13.26 -41.35
CA SER A 63 -7.78 14.43 -42.20
C SER A 63 -9.19 15.02 -42.09
N GLU A 64 -9.28 16.30 -42.41
CA GLU A 64 -10.56 17.03 -42.41
C GLU A 64 -11.56 16.42 -43.40
N LYS A 65 -11.06 16.04 -44.59
CA LYS A 65 -11.89 15.44 -45.63
C LYS A 65 -12.53 14.12 -45.15
N GLU A 66 -11.72 13.22 -44.58
CA GLU A 66 -12.22 11.96 -44.03
C GLU A 66 -13.22 12.22 -42.88
N CYS A 67 -12.94 13.21 -42.07
CA CYS A 67 -13.84 13.60 -40.99
C CYS A 67 -15.20 14.06 -41.51
N GLN A 68 -15.19 14.89 -42.57
CA GLN A 68 -16.44 15.42 -43.19
C GLN A 68 -17.24 14.28 -43.83
N GLU A 69 -16.59 13.42 -44.64
CA GLU A 69 -17.21 12.29 -45.29
C GLU A 69 -17.80 11.29 -44.28
N GLY A 70 -16.97 10.89 -43.32
CA GLY A 70 -17.40 9.97 -42.24
C GLY A 70 -18.55 10.51 -41.39
N THR A 71 -18.54 11.80 -41.13
CA THR A 71 -19.64 12.46 -40.41
C THR A 71 -20.94 12.42 -41.19
N LYS A 72 -20.88 12.75 -42.47
CA LYS A 72 -22.05 12.71 -43.35
C LYS A 72 -22.67 11.33 -43.33
N ASP A 73 -21.84 10.31 -43.50
CA ASP A 73 -22.30 8.93 -43.58
C ASP A 73 -22.80 8.42 -42.21
N LEU A 74 -22.13 8.83 -41.10
CA LEU A 74 -22.62 8.53 -39.75
C LEU A 74 -24.00 9.14 -39.50
N LEU A 75 -24.19 10.39 -39.86
CA LEU A 75 -25.48 11.06 -39.68
C LEU A 75 -26.58 10.42 -40.53
N GLN A 76 -26.26 10.03 -41.78
CA GLN A 76 -27.20 9.30 -42.65
C GLN A 76 -27.56 7.95 -42.08
N THR A 77 -26.57 7.19 -41.58
CA THR A 77 -26.77 5.88 -40.96
C THR A 77 -27.68 6.01 -39.75
N LEU A 78 -27.36 6.95 -38.85
CA LEU A 78 -28.21 7.23 -37.68
C LEU A 78 -29.62 7.60 -38.04
N GLY A 79 -29.79 8.44 -39.09
CA GLY A 79 -31.09 8.82 -39.60
C GLY A 79 -31.91 7.63 -40.12
N ARG A 80 -31.26 6.73 -40.90
CA ARG A 80 -31.90 5.51 -41.38
C ARG A 80 -32.32 4.58 -40.25
N LEU A 81 -31.54 4.55 -39.17
CA LEU A 81 -31.82 3.74 -37.98
C LEU A 81 -32.83 4.40 -37.02
N GLY A 82 -33.28 5.62 -37.32
CA GLY A 82 -34.28 6.30 -36.53
C GLY A 82 -33.75 7.15 -35.36
N TYR A 83 -32.42 7.30 -35.29
CA TYR A 83 -31.81 8.16 -34.26
C TYR A 83 -31.81 9.63 -34.71
N ARG A 84 -31.84 10.56 -33.77
CA ARG A 84 -31.79 12.00 -34.05
C ARG A 84 -30.65 12.68 -33.31
N ALA A 85 -29.83 13.42 -34.03
CA ALA A 85 -28.78 14.26 -33.49
C ALA A 85 -29.29 15.68 -33.22
N SER A 86 -28.85 16.27 -32.12
CA SER A 86 -29.16 17.68 -31.82
C SER A 86 -28.17 18.59 -32.56
N ALA A 87 -28.65 19.32 -33.54
CA ALA A 87 -27.84 20.27 -34.31
C ALA A 87 -27.19 21.34 -33.43
N ARG A 88 -27.90 21.78 -32.39
CA ARG A 88 -27.40 22.83 -31.45
C ARG A 88 -26.18 22.33 -30.63
N LYS A 89 -26.08 21.04 -30.38
CA LYS A 89 -25.01 20.46 -29.55
C LYS A 89 -23.91 19.84 -30.39
N ALA A 90 -24.11 19.72 -31.70
CA ALA A 90 -23.15 19.09 -32.59
C ALA A 90 -21.90 19.98 -32.77
N GLN A 91 -20.76 19.39 -32.61
CA GLN A 91 -19.44 19.97 -32.90
C GLN A 91 -18.92 19.26 -34.16
N ILE A 92 -19.01 19.94 -35.32
CA ILE A 92 -18.79 19.33 -36.62
C ILE A 92 -17.38 19.68 -37.14
N CYS A 93 -16.54 18.68 -37.40
CA CYS A 93 -15.23 18.81 -38.04
C CYS A 93 -14.38 19.93 -37.41
N GLN A 94 -14.25 19.90 -36.07
CA GLN A 94 -13.45 20.88 -35.35
C GLN A 94 -12.16 20.25 -34.85
N GLU A 95 -11.06 21.01 -34.87
CA GLU A 95 -9.78 20.60 -34.30
C GLU A 95 -9.84 20.46 -32.79
N GLN A 96 -10.75 21.17 -32.16
CA GLN A 96 -10.95 21.18 -30.72
C GLN A 96 -12.40 20.87 -30.40
N VAL A 97 -12.64 19.86 -29.57
CA VAL A 97 -14.00 19.46 -29.20
C VAL A 97 -14.12 19.26 -27.70
N ILE A 98 -15.33 19.39 -27.17
CA ILE A 98 -15.64 19.02 -25.80
C ILE A 98 -16.35 17.67 -25.81
N TYR A 99 -15.74 16.67 -25.14
CA TYR A 99 -16.28 15.32 -25.05
C TYR A 99 -16.20 14.83 -23.60
N LEU A 100 -17.31 14.36 -23.06
CA LEU A 100 -17.44 13.91 -21.66
C LEU A 100 -16.94 14.96 -20.64
N GLY A 101 -17.13 16.24 -20.97
CA GLY A 101 -16.74 17.34 -20.10
C GLY A 101 -15.26 17.70 -20.11
N TYR A 102 -14.50 17.14 -21.04
CA TYR A 102 -13.09 17.48 -21.28
C TYR A 102 -12.93 18.15 -22.64
N GLN A 103 -12.02 19.08 -22.72
CA GLN A 103 -11.61 19.67 -23.99
C GLN A 103 -10.50 18.82 -24.60
N LEU A 104 -10.70 18.35 -25.82
CA LEU A 104 -9.73 17.52 -26.56
C LEU A 104 -9.16 18.34 -27.72
N LYS A 105 -7.83 18.35 -27.84
CA LYS A 105 -7.09 19.01 -28.92
C LYS A 105 -5.65 18.47 -28.97
N ASP A 106 -5.08 18.28 -30.14
CA ASP A 106 -3.67 17.93 -30.35
C ASP A 106 -3.20 16.73 -29.52
N ARG A 107 -4.02 15.68 -29.45
CA ARG A 107 -3.76 14.47 -28.64
C ARG A 107 -3.59 14.78 -27.14
N GLN A 108 -4.23 15.85 -26.68
CA GLN A 108 -4.24 16.24 -25.27
C GLN A 108 -5.67 16.42 -24.78
N ARG A 109 -5.80 16.40 -23.46
CA ARG A 109 -7.07 16.67 -22.80
C ARG A 109 -6.87 17.73 -21.71
N TRP A 110 -7.78 18.69 -21.65
CA TRP A 110 -7.81 19.75 -20.66
C TRP A 110 -9.11 19.73 -19.88
N LEU A 111 -9.07 20.26 -18.69
CA LEU A 111 -10.32 20.66 -18.01
C LEU A 111 -10.89 21.89 -18.71
N THR A 112 -12.19 21.87 -18.99
CA THR A 112 -12.84 23.02 -19.61
C THR A 112 -12.87 24.22 -18.63
N GLU A 113 -12.78 25.44 -19.16
CA GLU A 113 -12.85 26.65 -18.33
C GLU A 113 -14.19 26.74 -17.57
N ALA A 114 -15.28 26.32 -18.20
CA ALA A 114 -16.59 26.25 -17.53
C ALA A 114 -16.54 25.35 -16.28
N ARG A 115 -15.86 24.20 -16.38
CA ARG A 115 -15.69 23.29 -15.23
C ARG A 115 -14.82 23.90 -14.14
N LYS A 116 -13.69 24.50 -14.53
CA LYS A 116 -12.82 25.20 -13.58
C LYS A 116 -13.56 26.28 -12.81
N GLN A 117 -14.32 27.10 -13.53
CA GLN A 117 -15.13 28.18 -12.92
C GLN A 117 -16.21 27.62 -11.99
N THR A 118 -16.93 26.59 -12.45
CA THR A 118 -17.97 25.95 -11.62
C THR A 118 -17.40 25.53 -10.28
N ILE A 119 -16.23 24.86 -10.29
CA ILE A 119 -15.59 24.38 -9.06
C ILE A 119 -15.07 25.56 -8.21
N THR A 120 -14.47 26.56 -8.87
CA THR A 120 -13.92 27.73 -8.19
C THR A 120 -15.01 28.53 -7.47
N ASN A 121 -16.22 28.57 -8.04
CA ASN A 121 -17.36 29.32 -7.48
C ASN A 121 -18.07 28.57 -6.33
N ILE A 122 -17.78 27.28 -6.08
CA ILE A 122 -18.37 26.54 -4.96
C ILE A 122 -17.96 27.23 -3.64
N PRO A 123 -18.90 27.64 -2.79
CA PRO A 123 -18.54 28.23 -1.49
C PRO A 123 -17.97 27.19 -0.54
N ALA A 124 -17.33 27.65 0.53
CA ALA A 124 -16.80 26.75 1.55
C ALA A 124 -17.95 25.93 2.16
N PRO A 125 -17.79 24.60 2.24
CA PRO A 125 -18.84 23.74 2.79
C PRO A 125 -19.12 24.06 4.26
N ARG A 126 -20.39 24.00 4.64
CA ARG A 126 -20.88 24.19 6.00
C ARG A 126 -21.42 22.88 6.60
N THR A 127 -21.53 21.82 5.80
CA THR A 127 -22.06 20.52 6.23
C THR A 127 -21.26 19.38 5.61
N PRO A 128 -21.27 18.19 6.23
CA PRO A 128 -20.62 17.00 5.65
C PRO A 128 -21.18 16.65 4.25
N ARG A 129 -22.47 16.91 4.01
CA ARG A 129 -23.11 16.66 2.71
C ARG A 129 -22.48 17.55 1.63
N GLN A 130 -22.41 18.88 1.89
CA GLN A 130 -21.79 19.82 0.95
C GLN A 130 -20.33 19.48 0.70
N LEU A 131 -19.62 19.04 1.73
CA LEU A 131 -18.21 18.60 1.58
C LEU A 131 -18.11 17.37 0.68
N ARG A 132 -18.97 16.37 0.86
CA ARG A 132 -18.99 15.18 -0.02
C ARG A 132 -19.32 15.57 -1.47
N GLU A 133 -20.25 16.50 -1.68
CA GLU A 133 -20.59 17.01 -3.01
C GLU A 133 -19.38 17.72 -3.67
N PHE A 134 -18.68 18.56 -2.91
CA PHE A 134 -17.44 19.21 -3.38
C PHE A 134 -16.37 18.16 -3.74
N LEU A 135 -16.08 17.23 -2.82
CA LEU A 135 -15.06 16.20 -3.04
C LEU A 135 -15.43 15.28 -4.23
N GLY A 136 -16.70 14.98 -4.43
CA GLY A 136 -17.17 14.24 -5.61
C GLY A 136 -16.90 14.99 -6.89
N THR A 137 -17.21 16.30 -6.90
CA THR A 137 -17.01 17.16 -8.07
C THR A 137 -15.51 17.28 -8.42
N VAL A 138 -14.65 17.55 -7.43
CA VAL A 138 -13.21 17.69 -7.68
C VAL A 138 -12.53 16.33 -7.90
N GLY A 139 -13.08 15.27 -7.35
CA GLY A 139 -12.58 13.91 -7.56
C GLY A 139 -12.57 13.49 -9.03
N TYR A 140 -13.51 13.99 -9.82
CA TYR A 140 -13.54 13.80 -11.27
C TYR A 140 -12.31 14.42 -11.95
N CYS A 141 -11.77 15.50 -11.37
CA CYS A 141 -10.62 16.23 -11.90
C CYS A 141 -9.29 15.83 -11.26
N ARG A 142 -9.27 14.83 -10.39
CA ARG A 142 -8.09 14.47 -9.59
C ARG A 142 -6.86 14.10 -10.43
N LEU A 143 -7.07 13.59 -11.65
CA LEU A 143 -5.97 13.21 -12.54
C LEU A 143 -5.13 14.40 -13.03
N TRP A 144 -5.65 15.62 -12.85
CA TRP A 144 -4.94 16.87 -13.19
C TRP A 144 -4.20 17.48 -12.02
N ILE A 145 -4.37 16.93 -10.81
CA ILE A 145 -3.81 17.52 -9.58
C ILE A 145 -2.70 16.60 -9.02
N PRO A 146 -1.43 17.03 -9.11
CA PRO A 146 -0.36 16.26 -8.43
C PRO A 146 -0.64 16.15 -6.93
N GLY A 147 -0.55 14.94 -6.38
CA GLY A 147 -0.73 14.72 -4.95
C GLY A 147 -2.13 15.01 -4.41
N PHE A 148 -3.18 14.86 -5.20
CA PHE A 148 -4.56 15.16 -4.77
C PHE A 148 -4.91 14.54 -3.41
N ALA A 149 -4.51 13.28 -3.16
CA ALA A 149 -4.83 12.61 -1.90
C ALA A 149 -4.21 13.30 -0.69
N GLU A 150 -3.00 13.85 -0.84
CA GLU A 150 -2.31 14.63 0.19
C GLU A 150 -3.02 15.97 0.42
N VAL A 151 -3.31 16.71 -0.65
CA VAL A 151 -3.97 18.02 -0.56
C VAL A 151 -5.37 17.91 0.04
N ALA A 152 -6.11 16.85 -0.28
CA ALA A 152 -7.49 16.65 0.20
C ALA A 152 -7.56 15.94 1.57
N ALA A 153 -6.43 15.46 2.10
CA ALA A 153 -6.39 14.66 3.33
C ALA A 153 -7.11 15.32 4.52
N PRO A 154 -6.94 16.65 4.78
CA PRO A 154 -7.61 17.28 5.92
C PRO A 154 -9.14 17.33 5.82
N LEU A 155 -9.68 17.13 4.62
CA LEU A 155 -11.14 17.23 4.38
C LEU A 155 -11.87 15.91 4.62
N TYR A 156 -11.19 14.76 4.44
CA TYR A 156 -11.83 13.44 4.51
C TYR A 156 -12.41 13.10 5.90
N PRO A 157 -11.74 13.43 7.02
CA PRO A 157 -12.33 13.13 8.35
C PRO A 157 -13.71 13.75 8.55
N LEU A 158 -13.94 14.96 8.02
CA LEU A 158 -15.21 15.67 8.15
C LEU A 158 -16.35 15.04 7.31
N THR A 159 -16.04 14.06 6.46
CA THR A 159 -17.07 13.36 5.68
C THR A 159 -17.67 12.17 6.41
N LYS A 160 -17.05 11.73 7.51
CA LYS A 160 -17.48 10.54 8.26
C LYS A 160 -18.72 10.82 9.08
N GLN A 161 -19.59 9.82 9.22
CA GLN A 161 -20.76 9.89 10.08
C GLN A 161 -20.33 9.97 11.55
N GLY A 162 -21.03 10.76 12.34
CA GLY A 162 -20.74 10.92 13.75
C GLY A 162 -19.59 11.83 14.11
N THR A 163 -18.87 12.37 13.09
CA THR A 163 -17.80 13.36 13.33
C THR A 163 -18.41 14.77 13.40
N MET A 164 -18.06 15.55 14.42
CA MET A 164 -18.44 16.95 14.49
C MET A 164 -17.85 17.69 13.28
N PHE A 165 -18.65 18.50 12.59
CA PHE A 165 -18.18 19.26 11.44
C PHE A 165 -17.48 20.54 11.91
N ASP A 166 -16.18 20.45 12.11
CA ASP A 166 -15.33 21.57 12.53
C ASP A 166 -14.48 22.04 11.34
N TRP A 167 -14.83 23.18 10.77
CA TRP A 167 -14.15 23.76 9.61
C TRP A 167 -13.11 24.78 10.05
N GLY A 168 -11.89 24.29 10.28
CA GLY A 168 -10.77 25.13 10.72
C GLY A 168 -9.89 25.66 9.59
N GLU A 169 -8.78 26.26 9.96
CA GLU A 169 -7.81 26.84 9.02
C GLU A 169 -7.19 25.79 8.08
N GLU A 170 -6.93 24.59 8.61
CA GLU A 170 -6.35 23.51 7.82
C GLU A 170 -7.29 23.08 6.70
N GLN A 171 -8.57 22.92 7.01
CA GLN A 171 -9.60 22.57 6.03
C GLN A 171 -9.78 23.67 4.99
N GLN A 172 -9.81 24.92 5.45
CA GLN A 172 -9.92 26.08 4.58
C GLN A 172 -8.70 26.17 3.63
N ARG A 173 -7.50 25.89 4.12
CA ARG A 173 -6.26 25.84 3.32
C ARG A 173 -6.33 24.75 2.26
N ALA A 174 -6.73 23.53 2.67
CA ALA A 174 -6.88 22.39 1.75
C ALA A 174 -7.90 22.71 0.64
N PHE A 175 -9.04 23.28 1.00
CA PHE A 175 -10.09 23.68 0.07
C PHE A 175 -9.56 24.70 -0.96
N LYS A 176 -8.85 25.75 -0.52
CA LYS A 176 -8.25 26.76 -1.39
C LYS A 176 -7.16 26.15 -2.28
N ASN A 177 -6.33 25.27 -1.73
CA ASN A 177 -5.24 24.63 -2.50
C ASN A 177 -5.77 23.75 -3.64
N ILE A 178 -6.86 23.01 -3.40
CA ILE A 178 -7.50 22.21 -4.45
C ILE A 178 -7.97 23.12 -5.59
N LYS A 179 -8.65 24.23 -5.28
CA LYS A 179 -9.13 25.19 -6.29
C LYS A 179 -7.96 25.81 -7.06
N LYS A 180 -6.91 26.21 -6.36
CA LYS A 180 -5.69 26.78 -6.98
C LYS A 180 -5.04 25.76 -7.93
N ALA A 181 -4.92 24.51 -7.50
CA ALA A 181 -4.34 23.43 -8.32
C ALA A 181 -5.17 23.19 -9.60
N LEU A 182 -6.50 23.26 -9.51
CA LEU A 182 -7.37 23.11 -10.68
C LEU A 182 -7.21 24.25 -11.68
N LEU A 183 -7.07 25.48 -11.21
CA LEU A 183 -6.85 26.64 -12.09
C LEU A 183 -5.51 26.52 -12.82
N ALA A 184 -4.48 26.00 -12.14
CA ALA A 184 -3.13 25.81 -12.69
C ALA A 184 -2.97 24.46 -13.40
N SER A 185 -4.04 23.68 -13.58
CA SER A 185 -3.95 22.31 -14.11
C SER A 185 -3.37 22.28 -15.53
N PRO A 186 -2.36 21.40 -15.77
CA PRO A 186 -1.75 21.30 -17.10
C PRO A 186 -2.63 20.51 -18.07
N ALA A 187 -2.27 20.57 -19.34
CA ALA A 187 -2.78 19.63 -20.34
C ALA A 187 -2.21 18.23 -20.06
N LEU A 188 -3.05 17.20 -20.18
CA LEU A 188 -2.62 15.80 -20.08
C LEU A 188 -2.65 15.15 -21.47
N GLY A 189 -1.66 14.31 -21.75
CA GLY A 189 -1.66 13.52 -22.97
C GLY A 189 -2.80 12.51 -22.98
N LEU A 190 -3.35 12.23 -24.16
CA LEU A 190 -4.22 11.07 -24.31
C LEU A 190 -3.34 9.80 -24.30
N PRO A 191 -3.75 8.75 -23.58
CA PRO A 191 -2.99 7.49 -23.61
C PRO A 191 -2.86 6.95 -25.04
N ASP A 192 -1.64 6.64 -25.43
CA ASP A 192 -1.35 6.01 -26.74
C ASP A 192 -1.03 4.53 -26.48
N ILE A 193 -1.95 3.66 -26.83
CA ILE A 193 -1.84 2.21 -26.57
C ILE A 193 -0.79 1.52 -27.45
N THR A 194 -0.16 2.24 -28.37
CA THR A 194 0.95 1.69 -29.16
C THR A 194 2.31 1.90 -28.51
N LYS A 195 2.33 2.60 -27.37
CA LYS A 195 3.59 2.97 -26.67
C LYS A 195 3.57 2.49 -25.22
N SER A 196 4.75 2.14 -24.74
CA SER A 196 4.93 1.83 -23.31
C SER A 196 4.72 3.06 -22.43
N PHE A 197 4.42 2.81 -21.17
CA PHE A 197 4.20 3.84 -20.17
C PHE A 197 5.31 3.85 -19.13
N ASN A 198 5.54 5.01 -18.51
CA ASN A 198 6.41 5.15 -17.33
C ASN A 198 5.57 5.68 -16.18
N LEU A 199 5.67 5.03 -15.02
CA LEU A 199 5.05 5.47 -13.78
C LEU A 199 6.15 5.91 -12.82
N LEU A 200 6.20 7.21 -12.55
CA LEU A 200 7.14 7.78 -11.60
C LEU A 200 6.43 7.91 -10.27
N VAL A 201 6.99 7.33 -9.21
CA VAL A 201 6.30 7.23 -7.92
C VAL A 201 7.17 7.82 -6.81
N ASP A 202 6.54 8.61 -5.96
CA ASP A 202 7.08 9.10 -4.71
C ASP A 202 6.14 8.77 -3.56
N GLU A 203 6.68 8.68 -2.37
CA GLU A 203 5.90 8.45 -1.15
C GLU A 203 6.35 9.42 -0.07
N LYS A 204 5.40 10.03 0.60
CA LYS A 204 5.69 10.92 1.71
C LYS A 204 4.53 10.89 2.72
N GLN A 205 4.86 10.59 3.94
CA GLN A 205 3.92 10.61 5.07
C GLN A 205 2.63 9.77 4.86
N GLY A 206 2.77 8.61 4.24
CA GLY A 206 1.65 7.71 3.93
C GLY A 206 0.77 8.11 2.76
N UNK A 207 1.02 9.00 1.95
CA UNK A 207 0.49 9.31 0.78
C UNK A 207 1.33 8.96 -0.25
N ALA A 208 0.92 8.09 -1.09
CA ALA A 208 1.53 7.75 -2.38
C ALA A 208 1.13 8.75 -3.47
N LYS A 209 2.06 9.17 -4.25
CA LYS A 209 1.81 10.08 -5.38
C LYS A 209 2.70 9.71 -6.56
N GLY A 210 2.17 9.87 -7.77
CA GLY A 210 2.93 9.53 -8.97
C GLY A 210 2.39 10.22 -10.19
N VAL A 211 3.17 10.16 -11.27
CA VAL A 211 2.75 10.65 -12.57
C VAL A 211 2.97 9.55 -13.61
N LEU A 212 1.89 9.24 -14.33
CA LEU A 212 1.92 8.33 -15.47
C LEU A 212 2.31 9.14 -16.70
N THR A 213 3.35 8.72 -17.41
CA THR A 213 3.87 9.47 -18.57
C THR A 213 4.09 8.54 -19.75
N GLN A 214 4.16 9.15 -20.95
CA GLN A 214 4.65 8.51 -22.17
C GLN A 214 5.70 9.42 -22.84
N LYS A 215 6.60 8.81 -23.59
CA LYS A 215 7.63 9.56 -24.33
C LYS A 215 7.01 10.28 -25.54
N LEU A 216 7.41 11.54 -25.71
CA LEU A 216 7.12 12.36 -26.89
C LEU A 216 8.46 12.95 -27.37
N GLY A 217 9.13 12.20 -28.24
CA GLY A 217 10.51 12.49 -28.56
C GLY A 217 11.39 12.33 -27.31
N ARG A 218 12.17 13.37 -26.98
CA ARG A 218 13.03 13.40 -25.78
C ARG A 218 12.26 13.76 -24.50
N TRP A 219 11.01 14.22 -24.62
CA TRP A 219 10.22 14.70 -23.49
C TRP A 219 9.37 13.59 -22.89
N ARG A 220 9.02 13.74 -21.62
CA ARG A 220 8.00 12.92 -20.96
C ARG A 220 6.71 13.73 -20.90
N ARG A 221 5.64 13.17 -21.46
CA ARG A 221 4.33 13.80 -21.50
C ARG A 221 3.45 13.20 -20.41
N PRO A 222 3.00 14.00 -19.43
CA PRO A 222 2.06 13.48 -18.41
C PRO A 222 0.74 13.04 -19.03
N VAL A 223 0.29 11.86 -18.65
CA VAL A 223 -1.01 11.28 -19.01
C VAL A 223 -2.01 11.40 -17.84
N ALA A 224 -1.50 11.21 -16.62
CA ALA A 224 -2.33 11.33 -15.41
C ALA A 224 -1.43 11.51 -14.19
N TYR A 225 -1.88 12.33 -13.25
CA TYR A 225 -1.35 12.35 -11.89
C TYR A 225 -2.18 11.38 -11.04
N LEU A 226 -1.52 10.49 -10.32
CA LEU A 226 -2.15 9.50 -9.47
C LEU A 226 -1.76 9.79 -8.03
N SER A 227 -2.69 9.63 -7.10
CA SER A 227 -2.37 9.76 -5.68
C SER A 227 -3.34 8.95 -4.84
N LYS A 228 -2.83 8.42 -3.72
CA LYS A 228 -3.62 7.59 -2.83
C LYS A 228 -3.01 7.58 -1.43
N LYS A 229 -3.85 7.66 -0.42
CA LYS A 229 -3.42 7.45 0.95
C LYS A 229 -3.16 5.95 1.15
N LEU A 230 -2.02 5.60 1.72
CA LEU A 230 -1.72 4.22 2.10
C LEU A 230 -2.66 3.77 3.21
N ASN A 231 -2.91 2.48 3.29
CA ASN A 231 -3.70 1.94 4.40
C ASN A 231 -2.94 2.11 5.72
N PRO A 232 -3.62 2.10 6.87
CA PRO A 232 -2.96 2.38 8.15
C PRO A 232 -1.82 1.42 8.49
N VAL A 233 -1.87 0.17 8.03
CA VAL A 233 -0.78 -0.81 8.24
C VAL A 233 0.46 -0.37 7.47
N ALA A 234 0.31 -0.14 6.16
CA ALA A 234 1.43 0.26 5.30
C ALA A 234 2.02 1.62 5.71
N SER A 235 1.18 2.54 6.19
CA SER A 235 1.64 3.86 6.67
C SER A 235 2.56 3.76 7.90
N GLY A 236 2.54 2.64 8.61
CA GLY A 236 3.42 2.40 9.76
C GLY A 236 4.68 1.63 9.42
N TRP A 237 4.90 1.27 8.16
CA TRP A 237 6.11 0.55 7.76
C TRP A 237 7.32 1.47 7.64
N PRO A 238 8.56 0.91 7.63
CA PRO A 238 9.74 1.71 7.28
C PRO A 238 9.64 2.34 5.89
N PRO A 239 10.28 3.50 5.65
CA PRO A 239 10.11 4.26 4.39
C PRO A 239 10.31 3.46 3.10
N CYS A 240 11.34 2.60 3.04
CA CYS A 240 11.56 1.78 1.84
C CYS A 240 10.40 0.81 1.59
N LEU A 241 9.76 0.28 2.64
CA LEU A 241 8.61 -0.61 2.52
C LEU A 241 7.31 0.18 2.23
N GLN A 242 7.19 1.42 2.74
CA GLN A 242 6.09 2.31 2.34
C GLN A 242 6.16 2.58 0.83
N MET A 243 7.36 2.74 0.27
CA MET A 243 7.53 2.91 -1.18
C MET A 243 7.05 1.68 -1.96
N VAL A 244 7.31 0.45 -1.47
CA VAL A 244 6.75 -0.77 -2.11
C VAL A 244 5.23 -0.70 -2.15
N ALA A 245 4.59 -0.34 -1.03
CA ALA A 245 3.13 -0.20 -0.97
C ALA A 245 2.62 0.91 -1.89
N ALA A 246 3.32 2.05 -1.94
CA ALA A 246 2.95 3.18 -2.81
C ALA A 246 2.98 2.77 -4.28
N ILE A 247 4.05 2.10 -4.70
CA ILE A 247 4.18 1.61 -6.07
C ILE A 247 3.06 0.62 -6.39
N ALA A 248 2.79 -0.33 -5.51
CA ALA A 248 1.75 -1.35 -5.75
C ALA A 248 0.36 -0.72 -5.94
N VAL A 249 -0.04 0.19 -5.06
CA VAL A 249 -1.38 0.81 -5.16
C VAL A 249 -1.50 1.72 -6.38
N LEU A 250 -0.43 2.43 -6.77
CA LEU A 250 -0.47 3.30 -7.95
C LEU A 250 -0.35 2.50 -9.25
N THR A 251 0.37 1.39 -9.28
CA THR A 251 0.42 0.47 -10.44
C THR A 251 -0.98 -0.08 -10.74
N LYS A 252 -1.72 -0.46 -9.70
CA LYS A 252 -3.11 -0.91 -9.84
C LYS A 252 -4.00 0.18 -10.48
N ASP A 253 -3.85 1.43 -10.03
CA ASP A 253 -4.65 2.53 -10.60
C ASP A 253 -4.17 2.91 -12.01
N ALA A 254 -2.86 2.87 -12.28
CA ALA A 254 -2.31 3.09 -13.63
C ALA A 254 -2.81 2.05 -14.63
N GLY A 255 -3.01 0.81 -14.19
CA GLY A 255 -3.52 -0.28 -15.04
C GLY A 255 -4.83 0.05 -15.77
N LYS A 256 -5.65 0.90 -15.17
CA LYS A 256 -6.91 1.36 -15.79
C LYS A 256 -6.68 2.29 -17.00
N LEU A 257 -5.50 2.89 -17.10
CA LEU A 257 -5.14 3.83 -18.16
C LEU A 257 -4.16 3.22 -19.18
N THR A 258 -3.39 2.23 -18.77
CA THR A 258 -2.39 1.61 -19.63
C THR A 258 -2.97 0.50 -20.53
N LEU A 259 -4.14 -0.02 -20.18
CA LEU A 259 -4.88 -1.04 -20.97
C LEU A 259 -3.99 -2.25 -21.33
N GLY A 260 -3.18 -2.71 -20.37
CA GLY A 260 -2.32 -3.88 -20.57
C GLY A 260 -0.96 -3.59 -21.19
N GLN A 261 -0.68 -2.35 -21.58
CA GLN A 261 0.63 -2.02 -22.18
C GLN A 261 1.76 -2.07 -21.15
N PRO A 262 3.01 -2.30 -21.60
CA PRO A 262 4.16 -2.33 -20.68
C PRO A 262 4.30 -1.05 -19.85
N LEU A 263 4.61 -1.23 -18.57
CA LEU A 263 4.71 -0.17 -17.58
C LEU A 263 6.08 -0.22 -16.89
N THR A 264 6.91 0.80 -17.09
CA THR A 264 8.19 0.93 -16.40
C THR A 264 8.02 1.82 -15.16
N ILE A 265 8.38 1.29 -14.00
CA ILE A 265 8.30 1.98 -12.71
C ILE A 265 9.64 2.68 -12.43
N LEU A 266 9.57 3.96 -12.05
CA LEU A 266 10.73 4.78 -11.68
C LEU A 266 10.45 5.38 -10.29
N ALA A 267 11.40 5.23 -9.37
CA ALA A 267 11.23 5.68 -7.99
C ALA A 267 12.58 6.02 -7.36
N PRO A 268 12.61 6.80 -6.26
CA PRO A 268 13.88 7.11 -5.58
C PRO A 268 14.38 5.99 -4.66
N HIS A 269 13.87 4.76 -4.83
CA HIS A 269 14.27 3.57 -4.06
C HIS A 269 14.45 2.37 -4.98
N ALA A 270 15.38 1.50 -4.64
CA ALA A 270 15.63 0.23 -5.37
C ALA A 270 14.57 -0.83 -4.97
N VAL A 271 13.32 -0.56 -5.31
CA VAL A 271 12.17 -1.36 -4.87
C VAL A 271 12.20 -2.78 -5.43
N GLU A 272 12.74 -2.96 -6.63
CA GLU A 272 12.88 -4.30 -7.23
C GLU A 272 13.63 -5.26 -6.30
N ALA A 273 14.73 -4.80 -5.70
CA ALA A 273 15.51 -5.60 -4.76
C ALA A 273 14.70 -6.01 -3.53
N LEU A 274 13.83 -5.12 -3.05
CA LEU A 274 12.96 -5.42 -1.90
C LEU A 274 11.87 -6.44 -2.25
N VAL A 275 11.23 -6.27 -3.40
CA VAL A 275 10.12 -7.14 -3.84
C VAL A 275 10.61 -8.55 -4.17
N LYS A 276 11.88 -8.70 -4.58
CA LYS A 276 12.48 -10.01 -4.89
C LYS A 276 12.91 -10.79 -3.65
N GLN A 277 12.88 -10.18 -2.44
CA GLN A 277 13.18 -10.91 -1.21
C GLN A 277 12.09 -11.94 -0.88
N PRO A 278 12.38 -12.95 -0.06
CA PRO A 278 11.35 -13.86 0.44
C PRO A 278 10.20 -13.08 1.08
N PRO A 279 8.94 -13.54 0.88
CA PRO A 279 7.78 -12.74 1.29
C PRO A 279 7.70 -12.41 2.79
N ASP A 280 8.33 -13.24 3.61
CA ASP A 280 8.26 -13.15 5.08
C ASP A 280 9.41 -12.34 5.70
N ARG A 281 10.38 -11.88 4.88
CA ARG A 281 11.57 -11.20 5.45
C ARG A 281 11.24 -9.84 6.08
N TRP A 282 10.49 -8.99 5.39
CA TRP A 282 10.27 -7.61 5.83
C TRP A 282 8.84 -7.30 6.21
N LEU A 283 7.87 -8.01 5.63
CA LEU A 283 6.44 -7.75 5.79
C LEU A 283 5.72 -9.05 6.16
N SER A 284 4.47 -8.94 6.58
CA SER A 284 3.65 -10.14 6.73
C SER A 284 3.53 -10.85 5.38
N ASN A 285 3.56 -12.16 5.41
CA ASN A 285 3.56 -13.00 4.21
C ASN A 285 2.44 -12.61 3.22
N ALA A 286 1.21 -12.41 3.73
CA ALA A 286 0.06 -12.06 2.89
C ALA A 286 0.24 -10.74 2.13
N HIS A 287 0.77 -9.70 2.79
CA HIS A 287 0.97 -8.40 2.16
C HIS A 287 2.09 -8.45 1.11
N MET A 288 3.21 -9.07 1.43
CA MET A 288 4.34 -9.15 0.50
C MET A 288 3.97 -10.02 -0.71
N THR A 289 3.34 -11.17 -0.51
CA THR A 289 2.86 -12.03 -1.61
C THR A 289 1.92 -11.26 -2.53
N HIS A 290 1.00 -10.47 -1.97
CA HIS A 290 0.09 -9.64 -2.77
C HIS A 290 0.84 -8.62 -3.62
N TYR A 291 1.84 -7.93 -3.05
CA TYR A 291 2.62 -6.94 -3.79
C TYR A 291 3.53 -7.59 -4.84
N GLN A 292 4.12 -8.74 -4.50
CA GLN A 292 4.92 -9.51 -5.45
C GLN A 292 4.07 -9.93 -6.66
N ALA A 293 2.84 -10.42 -6.43
CA ALA A 293 1.93 -10.79 -7.50
C ALA A 293 1.59 -9.61 -8.43
N MET A 294 1.54 -8.39 -7.90
CA MET A 294 1.26 -7.19 -8.70
C MET A 294 2.49 -6.62 -9.40
N LEU A 295 3.67 -6.73 -8.78
CA LEU A 295 4.86 -5.99 -9.19
C LEU A 295 5.90 -6.86 -9.92
N LEU A 296 5.86 -8.18 -9.76
CA LEU A 296 6.79 -9.09 -10.42
C LEU A 296 6.20 -9.73 -11.70
N ASP A 297 5.15 -9.11 -12.25
CA ASP A 297 4.61 -9.46 -13.56
C ASP A 297 5.60 -8.97 -14.63
N THR A 298 6.55 -9.83 -14.99
CA THR A 298 7.66 -9.49 -15.88
C THR A 298 7.24 -9.20 -17.31
N ASP A 299 6.07 -9.67 -17.72
CA ASP A 299 5.58 -9.40 -19.07
C ASP A 299 5.05 -7.97 -19.22
N ARG A 300 4.67 -7.35 -18.12
CA ARG A 300 4.01 -6.05 -18.16
C ARG A 300 4.69 -4.99 -17.31
N VAL A 301 5.14 -5.35 -16.09
CA VAL A 301 5.71 -4.41 -15.13
C VAL A 301 7.23 -4.57 -15.11
N HIS A 302 7.95 -3.49 -15.34
CA HIS A 302 9.41 -3.45 -15.34
C HIS A 302 9.88 -2.38 -14.36
N PHE A 303 11.00 -2.61 -13.71
CA PHE A 303 11.64 -1.61 -12.85
C PHE A 303 12.75 -0.92 -13.65
N GLY A 304 12.70 0.40 -13.67
CA GLY A 304 13.75 1.22 -14.26
C GLY A 304 14.80 1.60 -13.22
N PRO A 305 15.79 2.41 -13.63
CA PRO A 305 16.83 2.87 -12.70
C PRO A 305 16.23 3.73 -11.59
N VAL A 306 16.92 3.78 -10.44
CA VAL A 306 16.58 4.67 -9.34
C VAL A 306 16.79 6.12 -9.82
N VAL A 307 15.81 6.99 -9.54
CA VAL A 307 15.83 8.39 -10.01
C VAL A 307 15.40 9.32 -8.87
N ALA A 308 16.07 10.46 -8.76
CA ALA A 308 15.57 11.56 -7.93
C ALA A 308 14.41 12.24 -8.66
N LEU A 309 13.34 12.54 -7.93
CA LEU A 309 12.14 13.16 -8.50
C LEU A 309 11.95 14.58 -7.98
N ASN A 310 11.56 15.49 -8.88
CA ASN A 310 11.15 16.84 -8.49
C ASN A 310 9.84 16.75 -7.71
N PRO A 311 9.77 17.21 -6.46
CA PRO A 311 8.54 17.05 -5.66
C PRO A 311 7.31 17.76 -6.21
N ALA A 312 7.49 18.79 -7.05
CA ALA A 312 6.36 19.54 -7.62
C ALA A 312 5.78 18.90 -8.88
N THR A 313 6.63 18.31 -9.72
CA THR A 313 6.21 17.75 -11.02
C THR A 313 6.25 16.23 -11.04
N LEU A 314 6.96 15.60 -10.09
CA LEU A 314 7.25 14.16 -10.04
C LEU A 314 8.03 13.65 -11.26
N LEU A 315 8.67 14.55 -12.02
CA LEU A 315 9.55 14.18 -13.14
C LEU A 315 10.98 14.03 -12.65
N PRO A 316 11.82 13.23 -13.35
CA PRO A 316 13.20 13.04 -12.92
C PRO A 316 14.00 14.33 -12.92
N LEU A 317 14.82 14.49 -11.89
CA LEU A 317 15.83 15.55 -11.86
C LEU A 317 17.01 15.16 -12.77
N PRO A 318 17.72 16.14 -13.35
CA PRO A 318 18.88 15.85 -14.19
C PRO A 318 20.09 15.33 -13.42
N GLU A 319 20.12 15.54 -12.12
CA GLU A 319 21.22 15.10 -11.25
C GLU A 319 21.06 13.61 -10.92
N GLU A 320 22.17 12.91 -10.83
CA GLU A 320 22.17 11.52 -10.41
C GLU A 320 21.74 11.43 -8.93
N ALA A 321 20.79 10.57 -8.65
CA ALA A 321 20.38 10.31 -7.28
C ALA A 321 21.50 9.53 -6.55
N GLU A 322 21.82 9.94 -5.35
CA GLU A 322 22.64 9.10 -4.47
C GLU A 322 21.86 7.82 -4.18
N HIS A 323 22.43 6.71 -4.59
CA HIS A 323 21.82 5.41 -4.38
C HIS A 323 22.10 4.93 -2.97
N HIS A 324 21.05 4.65 -2.20
CA HIS A 324 21.19 3.94 -0.95
C HIS A 324 20.77 2.47 -1.14
N ASP A 325 21.43 1.59 -0.40
CA ASP A 325 21.04 0.18 -0.37
C ASP A 325 19.85 0.02 0.60
N CYS A 326 18.65 -0.10 0.03
CA CYS A 326 17.42 -0.25 0.82
C CYS A 326 17.46 -1.48 1.73
N LEU A 327 18.08 -2.58 1.28
CA LEU A 327 18.21 -3.80 2.09
C LEU A 327 19.11 -3.56 3.29
N GLN A 328 20.25 -2.92 3.07
CA GLN A 328 21.20 -2.60 4.13
C GLN A 328 20.58 -1.61 5.13
N ILE A 329 19.95 -0.54 4.64
CA ILE A 329 19.30 0.46 5.50
C ILE A 329 18.21 -0.17 6.35
N LEU A 330 17.38 -1.04 5.77
CA LEU A 330 16.34 -1.74 6.55
C LEU A 330 16.96 -2.63 7.63
N ALA A 331 18.04 -3.34 7.31
CA ALA A 331 18.73 -4.19 8.28
C ALA A 331 19.38 -3.37 9.40
N GLU A 332 20.08 -2.28 9.06
CA GLU A 332 20.82 -1.46 10.04
C GLU A 332 19.93 -0.56 10.90
N ILE A 333 18.96 0.11 10.29
CA ILE A 333 18.14 1.13 10.97
C ILE A 333 16.92 0.51 11.64
N TYR A 334 16.27 -0.42 10.98
CA TYR A 334 15.00 -0.99 11.44
C TYR A 334 15.12 -2.41 12.00
N GLY A 335 16.33 -2.97 12.01
CA GLY A 335 16.61 -4.22 12.71
C GLY A 335 16.45 -4.06 14.22
N THR A 336 16.14 -5.15 14.90
CA THR A 336 15.96 -5.17 16.35
C THR A 336 17.27 -5.01 17.09
N ARG A 337 18.38 -5.45 16.46
CA ARG A 337 19.74 -5.37 16.99
C ARG A 337 20.72 -5.18 15.81
N PRO A 338 21.62 -4.16 15.85
CA PRO A 338 22.43 -3.81 14.66
C PRO A 338 23.37 -4.91 14.14
N ASP A 339 23.89 -5.76 15.02
CA ASP A 339 24.81 -6.84 14.66
C ASP A 339 24.13 -8.21 14.50
N LEU A 340 22.79 -8.26 14.56
CA LEU A 340 22.04 -9.49 14.36
C LEU A 340 22.13 -9.93 12.89
N THR A 341 22.59 -11.17 12.68
CA THR A 341 22.74 -11.75 11.34
C THR A 341 21.87 -13.00 11.18
N ASP A 342 21.59 -13.36 9.95
CA ASP A 342 20.93 -14.61 9.56
C ASP A 342 21.94 -15.61 8.94
N GLN A 343 23.25 -15.31 9.07
CA GLN A 343 24.33 -16.22 8.65
C GLN A 343 25.07 -16.75 9.88
N PRO A 344 25.47 -18.02 9.90
CA PRO A 344 26.07 -18.58 11.09
C PRO A 344 27.41 -17.90 11.44
N LEU A 345 27.59 -17.59 12.71
CA LEU A 345 28.87 -17.12 13.25
C LEU A 345 29.89 -18.28 13.21
N ARG A 346 31.07 -18.01 12.68
CA ARG A 346 32.15 -19.01 12.60
C ARG A 346 32.73 -19.32 13.97
N ASP A 347 32.67 -18.39 14.90
CA ASP A 347 33.26 -18.42 16.23
C ASP A 347 32.20 -18.51 17.35
N ALA A 348 31.07 -19.15 17.08
CA ALA A 348 30.01 -19.35 18.07
C ALA A 348 30.43 -20.25 19.21
N ASP A 349 30.09 -19.87 20.45
CA ASP A 349 30.26 -20.70 21.63
C ASP A 349 29.20 -21.81 21.68
N TYR A 350 27.99 -21.50 21.19
CA TYR A 350 26.87 -22.44 21.15
C TYR A 350 26.15 -22.39 19.81
N THR A 351 25.68 -23.57 19.38
CA THR A 351 24.74 -23.71 18.26
C THR A 351 23.54 -24.49 18.79
N TRP A 352 22.38 -23.78 18.87
CA TRP A 352 21.16 -24.34 19.46
C TRP A 352 19.99 -24.28 18.48
N TYR A 353 18.99 -25.10 18.76
CA TYR A 353 17.76 -25.26 17.97
C TYR A 353 16.59 -25.04 18.90
N THR A 354 15.59 -24.26 18.46
CA THR A 354 14.42 -23.92 19.27
C THR A 354 13.14 -24.35 18.57
N ASP A 355 12.19 -24.86 19.35
CA ASP A 355 10.88 -25.21 18.86
C ASP A 355 9.80 -24.96 19.92
N GLY A 356 8.59 -24.60 19.45
CA GLY A 356 7.42 -24.41 20.29
C GLY A 356 6.23 -25.18 19.74
N SER A 357 5.77 -26.19 20.46
CA SER A 357 4.66 -27.04 20.03
C SER A 357 3.36 -26.70 20.78
N SER A 358 2.23 -26.73 20.08
CA SER A 358 0.91 -26.59 20.68
C SER A 358 -0.12 -27.38 19.88
N PHE A 359 -0.90 -28.21 20.57
CA PHE A 359 -1.90 -29.10 19.96
C PHE A 359 -3.04 -29.39 20.94
N LEU A 360 -4.15 -29.89 20.42
CA LEU A 360 -5.30 -30.30 21.21
C LEU A 360 -5.14 -31.76 21.61
N ALA A 361 -5.22 -32.05 22.93
CA ALA A 361 -5.23 -33.39 23.46
C ALA A 361 -6.34 -33.50 24.50
N ASN A 362 -7.26 -34.44 24.30
CA ASN A 362 -8.42 -34.67 25.18
C ASN A 362 -9.25 -33.39 25.42
N GLY A 363 -9.39 -32.54 24.40
CA GLY A 363 -10.14 -31.29 24.48
C GLY A 363 -9.44 -30.13 25.16
N GLU A 364 -8.20 -30.32 25.62
CA GLU A 364 -7.36 -29.26 26.19
C GLU A 364 -6.23 -28.88 25.25
N GLN A 365 -5.98 -27.60 25.10
CA GLN A 365 -4.83 -27.10 24.33
C GLN A 365 -3.58 -27.21 25.20
N ARG A 366 -2.65 -28.04 24.78
CA ARG A 366 -1.38 -28.27 25.44
C ARG A 366 -0.25 -27.66 24.65
N ALA A 367 0.77 -27.19 25.34
CA ALA A 367 1.92 -26.56 24.70
C ALA A 367 3.20 -26.86 25.47
N GLY A 368 4.30 -26.89 24.71
CA GLY A 368 5.62 -27.05 25.26
C GLY A 368 6.62 -26.27 24.44
N ALA A 369 7.76 -25.96 25.03
CA ALA A 369 8.86 -25.25 24.38
C ALA A 369 10.16 -25.95 24.72
N ALA A 370 11.10 -25.95 23.74
CA ALA A 370 12.38 -26.65 23.91
C ALA A 370 13.53 -25.88 23.26
N VAL A 371 14.70 -26.03 23.86
CA VAL A 371 15.98 -25.58 23.31
C VAL A 371 16.91 -26.80 23.34
N THR A 372 17.52 -27.15 22.20
CA THR A 372 18.42 -28.31 22.08
C THR A 372 19.71 -27.91 21.39
N SER A 373 20.76 -28.71 21.59
CA SER A 373 21.89 -28.78 20.67
C SER A 373 21.59 -29.82 19.58
N GLU A 374 22.57 -30.18 18.77
CA GLU A 374 22.41 -31.27 17.79
C GLU A 374 22.07 -32.62 18.45
N THR A 375 22.54 -32.84 19.69
CA THR A 375 22.48 -34.14 20.35
C THR A 375 21.84 -34.14 21.73
N GLU A 376 21.69 -32.99 22.38
CA GLU A 376 21.25 -32.87 23.77
C GLU A 376 20.13 -31.86 23.95
N VAL A 377 19.26 -32.16 24.91
CA VAL A 377 18.24 -31.20 25.35
C VAL A 377 18.88 -30.22 26.35
N ILE A 378 18.93 -28.96 26.01
CA ILE A 378 19.49 -27.89 26.85
C ILE A 378 18.44 -27.39 27.84
N TRP A 379 17.20 -27.26 27.37
CA TRP A 379 16.07 -26.81 28.18
C TRP A 379 14.76 -27.25 27.54
N ALA A 380 13.79 -27.62 28.37
CA ALA A 380 12.43 -27.90 27.91
C ALA A 380 11.45 -27.64 29.03
N GLU A 381 10.30 -27.04 28.71
CA GLU A 381 9.27 -26.69 29.68
C GLU A 381 7.86 -26.86 29.10
N ALA A 382 6.98 -27.45 29.89
CA ALA A 382 5.55 -27.49 29.56
C ALA A 382 4.94 -26.12 29.85
N LEU A 383 4.21 -25.59 28.89
CA LEU A 383 3.64 -24.25 28.98
C LEU A 383 2.18 -24.31 29.47
N PRO A 384 1.67 -23.21 30.03
CA PRO A 384 0.27 -23.16 30.51
C PRO A 384 -0.73 -23.55 29.43
N ALA A 385 -1.81 -24.20 29.84
CA ALA A 385 -2.91 -24.57 28.95
C ALA A 385 -3.44 -23.34 28.21
N GLY A 386 -3.76 -23.51 26.92
CA GLY A 386 -4.22 -22.40 26.07
C GLY A 386 -3.09 -21.63 25.41
N THR A 387 -1.82 -21.97 25.64
CA THR A 387 -0.68 -21.34 24.94
C THR A 387 -0.70 -21.73 23.46
N SER A 388 -0.69 -20.73 22.57
CA SER A 388 -0.64 -20.98 21.11
C SER A 388 0.78 -21.38 20.66
N ALA A 389 0.86 -22.04 19.51
CA ALA A 389 2.15 -22.44 18.92
C ALA A 389 3.07 -21.21 18.73
N GLN A 390 2.56 -20.10 18.18
CA GLN A 390 3.33 -18.87 18.01
C GLN A 390 3.91 -18.35 19.34
N ARG A 391 3.11 -18.42 20.40
CA ARG A 391 3.55 -18.01 21.74
C ARG A 391 4.64 -18.93 22.27
N ALA A 392 4.49 -20.24 22.10
CA ALA A 392 5.48 -21.24 22.51
C ALA A 392 6.82 -21.04 21.80
N GLU A 393 6.79 -20.73 20.50
CA GLU A 393 7.97 -20.43 19.69
C GLU A 393 8.74 -19.20 20.22
N LEU A 394 8.02 -18.13 20.54
CA LEU A 394 8.66 -16.93 21.11
C LEU A 394 9.31 -17.24 22.45
N ILE A 395 8.66 -18.08 23.28
CA ILE A 395 9.19 -18.47 24.59
C ILE A 395 10.47 -19.30 24.43
N ALA A 396 10.46 -20.28 23.50
CA ALA A 396 11.64 -21.12 23.23
C ALA A 396 12.84 -20.27 22.80
N LEU A 397 12.63 -19.39 21.81
CA LEU A 397 13.70 -18.51 21.33
C LEU A 397 14.20 -17.56 22.43
N THR A 398 13.27 -16.96 23.19
CA THR A 398 13.64 -16.06 24.30
C THR A 398 14.49 -16.79 25.35
N GLN A 399 14.15 -18.03 25.65
CA GLN A 399 14.89 -18.82 26.65
C GLN A 399 16.31 -19.16 26.15
N ALA A 400 16.46 -19.52 24.88
CA ALA A 400 17.78 -19.75 24.29
C ALA A 400 18.68 -18.50 24.44
N LEU A 401 18.13 -17.32 24.14
CA LEU A 401 18.87 -16.06 24.25
C LEU A 401 19.29 -15.76 25.71
N ARG A 402 18.40 -16.02 26.67
CA ARG A 402 18.70 -15.84 28.10
C ARG A 402 19.83 -16.74 28.58
N MET A 403 19.79 -18.02 28.19
CA MET A 403 20.82 -18.99 28.59
C MET A 403 22.16 -18.71 27.92
N ALA A 404 22.18 -17.99 26.81
CA ALA A 404 23.41 -17.62 26.10
C ALA A 404 23.93 -16.22 26.50
N GLU A 405 23.51 -15.68 27.64
CA GLU A 405 23.96 -14.37 28.10
C GLU A 405 25.49 -14.28 28.12
N GLY A 406 26.04 -13.25 27.49
CA GLY A 406 27.48 -13.02 27.39
C GLY A 406 28.24 -13.96 26.46
N LYS A 407 27.55 -14.84 25.73
CA LYS A 407 28.14 -15.84 24.80
C LYS A 407 27.83 -15.49 23.35
N ARG A 408 28.58 -16.12 22.44
CA ARG A 408 28.34 -16.01 20.99
C ARG A 408 27.44 -17.18 20.59
N LEU A 409 26.24 -16.87 20.11
CA LEU A 409 25.18 -17.86 19.88
C LEU A 409 24.78 -17.93 18.40
N ASN A 410 24.79 -19.14 17.87
CA ASN A 410 24.01 -19.50 16.69
C ASN A 410 22.71 -20.17 17.16
N VAL A 411 21.55 -19.66 16.75
CA VAL A 411 20.28 -20.29 17.08
C VAL A 411 19.43 -20.47 15.82
N TYR A 412 18.91 -21.67 15.65
CA TYR A 412 18.02 -22.04 14.55
C TYR A 412 16.59 -22.16 15.06
N THR A 413 15.66 -21.66 14.28
CA THR A 413 14.21 -21.82 14.50
C THR A 413 13.53 -22.13 13.17
N ASP A 414 12.54 -23.02 13.17
CA ASP A 414 11.69 -23.22 12.00
C ASP A 414 10.43 -22.32 12.01
N SER A 415 10.27 -21.54 13.07
CA SER A 415 9.20 -20.59 13.18
C SER A 415 9.49 -19.29 12.40
N ARG A 416 8.88 -19.13 11.26
CA ARG A 416 8.95 -17.86 10.50
C ARG A 416 8.47 -16.67 11.34
N TYR A 417 7.49 -16.91 12.21
CA TYR A 417 6.94 -15.87 13.09
C TYR A 417 8.00 -15.41 14.12
N ALA A 418 8.68 -16.35 14.79
CA ALA A 418 9.72 -16.03 15.77
C ALA A 418 10.91 -15.35 15.07
N PHE A 419 11.35 -15.90 13.93
CA PHE A 419 12.44 -15.34 13.13
C PHE A 419 12.15 -13.89 12.71
N ALA A 420 11.01 -13.65 12.08
CA ALA A 420 10.64 -12.31 11.58
C ALA A 420 10.44 -11.32 12.75
N THR A 421 9.89 -11.78 13.87
CA THR A 421 9.72 -10.95 15.06
C THR A 421 11.09 -10.55 15.64
N ALA A 422 12.03 -11.50 15.72
CA ALA A 422 13.37 -11.23 16.24
C ALA A 422 14.17 -10.26 15.36
N HIS A 423 14.09 -10.42 14.03
CA HIS A 423 14.88 -9.60 13.11
C HIS A 423 14.28 -8.22 12.87
N ILE A 424 12.96 -8.11 12.65
CA ILE A 424 12.34 -6.89 12.13
C ILE A 424 11.00 -6.55 12.82
N HIS A 425 10.04 -7.51 12.83
CA HIS A 425 8.66 -7.18 13.18
C HIS A 425 8.50 -6.72 14.63
N GLY A 426 9.33 -7.26 15.54
CA GLY A 426 9.29 -6.87 16.95
C GLY A 426 9.55 -5.37 17.13
N GLU A 427 10.54 -4.84 16.43
CA GLU A 427 10.88 -3.41 16.49
C GLU A 427 9.78 -2.55 15.84
N ILE A 428 9.22 -3.01 14.73
CA ILE A 428 8.08 -2.32 14.10
C ILE A 428 6.88 -2.27 15.07
N TYR A 429 6.58 -3.39 15.73
CA TYR A 429 5.49 -3.44 16.72
C TYR A 429 5.79 -2.51 17.91
N ARG A 430 7.01 -2.51 18.40
CA ARG A 430 7.44 -1.64 19.52
C ARG A 430 7.25 -0.17 19.16
N ARG A 431 7.67 0.25 17.96
CA ARG A 431 7.55 1.64 17.48
C ARG A 431 6.09 2.08 17.31
N ARG A 432 5.18 1.15 17.03
CA ARG A 432 3.74 1.41 16.92
C ARG A 432 3.02 1.39 18.28
N GLY A 433 3.75 1.33 19.39
CA GLY A 433 3.14 1.21 20.71
C GLY A 433 2.49 -0.15 20.96
N LEU A 434 2.89 -1.18 20.22
CA LEU A 434 2.38 -2.55 20.34
C LEU A 434 0.86 -2.65 20.07
N LEU A 435 0.40 -1.84 19.08
CA LEU A 435 -0.99 -1.82 18.66
C LEU A 435 -1.14 -2.33 17.22
N THR A 436 -2.31 -2.93 16.95
CA THR A 436 -2.72 -3.28 15.58
C THR A 436 -3.13 -2.01 14.82
N SER A 437 -3.37 -2.16 13.51
CA SER A 437 -3.91 -1.08 12.69
C SER A 437 -5.29 -0.58 13.16
N GLU A 438 -6.00 -1.39 13.94
CA GLU A 438 -7.31 -1.04 14.52
C GLU A 438 -7.21 -0.43 15.91
N GLY A 439 -5.99 -0.25 16.44
CA GLY A 439 -5.75 0.30 17.78
C GLY A 439 -5.89 -0.71 18.92
N LYS A 440 -6.02 -2.01 18.61
CA LYS A 440 -6.05 -3.09 19.62
C LYS A 440 -4.64 -3.56 19.95
N GLU A 441 -4.41 -4.07 21.14
CA GLU A 441 -3.12 -4.67 21.50
C GLU A 441 -2.79 -5.85 20.58
N ILE A 442 -1.49 -5.95 20.22
CA ILE A 442 -1.02 -7.07 19.40
C ILE A 442 -1.02 -8.36 20.23
N LYS A 443 -1.26 -9.46 19.55
CA LYS A 443 -1.21 -10.80 20.14
C LYS A 443 0.25 -11.10 20.59
N ASN A 444 0.40 -11.77 21.73
CA ASN A 444 1.71 -12.15 22.30
C ASN A 444 2.62 -10.95 22.67
N LYS A 445 2.02 -9.82 23.04
CA LYS A 445 2.72 -8.58 23.40
C LYS A 445 3.83 -8.80 24.44
N LEU A 446 3.54 -9.54 25.51
CA LEU A 446 4.48 -9.78 26.61
C LEU A 446 5.69 -10.59 26.12
N GLU A 447 5.44 -11.63 25.33
CA GLU A 447 6.47 -12.50 24.77
C GLU A 447 7.35 -11.75 23.77
N ILE A 448 6.75 -10.89 22.93
CA ILE A 448 7.50 -10.04 21.99
C ILE A 448 8.41 -9.09 22.75
N LEU A 449 7.92 -8.43 23.80
CA LEU A 449 8.75 -7.54 24.62
C LEU A 449 9.87 -8.30 25.33
N ALA A 450 9.59 -9.51 25.84
CA ALA A 450 10.60 -10.36 26.47
C ALA A 450 11.68 -10.76 25.48
N LEU A 451 11.29 -11.14 24.24
CA LEU A 451 12.22 -11.48 23.17
C LEU A 451 13.13 -10.29 22.81
N LEU A 452 12.53 -9.10 22.61
CA LEU A 452 13.29 -7.90 22.23
C LEU A 452 14.34 -7.51 23.29
N LYS A 453 14.02 -7.69 24.56
CA LYS A 453 14.99 -7.50 25.66
C LYS A 453 16.09 -8.55 25.62
N ALA A 454 15.71 -9.82 25.41
CA ALA A 454 16.65 -10.94 25.41
C ALA A 454 17.64 -10.91 24.25
N LEU A 455 17.27 -10.26 23.11
CA LEU A 455 18.17 -10.13 21.95
C LEU A 455 19.53 -9.51 22.32
N PHE A 456 19.60 -8.70 23.35
CA PHE A 456 20.81 -8.00 23.74
C PHE A 456 21.65 -8.75 24.79
N LEU A 457 21.21 -9.92 25.25
CA LEU A 457 21.94 -10.72 26.26
C LEU A 457 23.16 -11.45 25.68
N PRO A 458 23.08 -12.12 24.51
CA PRO A 458 24.27 -12.71 23.92
C PRO A 458 25.28 -11.65 23.46
N GLN A 459 26.58 -11.98 23.58
CA GLN A 459 27.67 -11.11 23.12
C GLN A 459 27.60 -10.88 21.61
N LYS A 460 27.46 -11.98 20.84
CA LYS A 460 27.17 -11.97 19.38
C LYS A 460 26.01 -12.92 19.11
N LEU A 461 25.22 -12.61 18.11
CA LEU A 461 23.99 -13.39 17.87
C LEU A 461 23.73 -13.57 16.37
N SER A 462 23.50 -14.83 16.00
CA SER A 462 22.90 -15.17 14.72
C SER A 462 21.62 -15.95 14.96
N ILE A 463 20.52 -15.50 14.35
CA ILE A 463 19.24 -16.23 14.34
C ILE A 463 18.95 -16.64 12.91
N MET A 464 18.86 -17.94 12.67
CA MET A 464 18.69 -18.52 11.34
C MET A 464 17.36 -19.25 11.24
N HIS A 465 16.72 -19.13 10.08
CA HIS A 465 15.52 -19.90 9.78
C HIS A 465 15.91 -21.23 9.10
N CYS A 466 15.38 -22.32 9.61
CA CYS A 466 15.53 -23.64 8.97
C CYS A 466 14.14 -24.21 8.62
N PRO A 467 14.03 -25.01 7.55
CA PRO A 467 12.76 -25.66 7.25
C PRO A 467 12.40 -26.69 8.32
N GLY A 468 11.13 -26.71 8.73
CA GLY A 468 10.62 -27.68 9.71
C GLY A 468 10.49 -29.09 9.14
N HIS A 469 10.44 -30.08 10.02
CA HIS A 469 10.15 -31.50 9.72
C HIS A 469 11.04 -32.13 8.64
N GLN A 470 12.32 -31.72 8.53
CA GLN A 470 13.24 -32.28 7.54
C GLN A 470 13.64 -33.72 7.89
N LYS A 471 13.71 -34.58 6.88
CA LYS A 471 14.17 -35.99 7.02
C LYS A 471 15.68 -36.14 6.81
N GLY A 472 16.42 -35.07 6.54
CA GLY A 472 17.85 -35.08 6.27
C GLY A 472 18.72 -35.45 7.46
N GLN A 473 20.02 -35.68 7.21
CA GLN A 473 21.03 -36.01 8.22
C GLN A 473 21.94 -34.81 8.55
N SER A 474 21.63 -33.60 8.00
CA SER A 474 22.42 -32.42 8.34
C SER A 474 22.28 -32.07 9.84
N PRO A 475 23.28 -31.39 10.43
CA PRO A 475 23.18 -30.95 11.82
C PRO A 475 21.92 -30.16 12.11
N GLU A 476 21.53 -29.27 11.17
CA GLU A 476 20.33 -28.45 11.30
C GLU A 476 19.05 -29.32 11.34
N ALA A 477 18.97 -30.34 10.46
CA ALA A 477 17.81 -31.22 10.40
C ALA A 477 17.71 -32.09 11.67
N LYS A 478 18.86 -32.58 12.21
CA LYS A 478 18.90 -33.37 13.45
C LYS A 478 18.50 -32.51 14.65
N GLY A 479 19.13 -31.34 14.80
CA GLY A 479 18.89 -30.46 15.93
C GLY A 479 17.43 -29.95 15.96
N ASN A 480 16.90 -29.53 14.80
CA ASN A 480 15.50 -29.07 14.72
C ASN A 480 14.53 -30.21 15.04
N ARG A 481 14.80 -31.42 14.53
CA ARG A 481 13.95 -32.59 14.82
C ARG A 481 13.99 -32.97 16.31
N LEU A 482 15.13 -32.82 16.95
CA LEU A 482 15.24 -33.06 18.41
C LEU A 482 14.44 -32.00 19.17
N ALA A 483 14.49 -30.74 18.77
CA ALA A 483 13.71 -29.66 19.40
C ALA A 483 12.21 -29.89 19.25
N ASP A 484 11.72 -30.21 18.02
CA ASP A 484 10.29 -30.49 17.74
C ASP A 484 9.78 -31.65 18.60
N ASN A 485 10.52 -32.78 18.60
CA ASN A 485 10.14 -33.95 19.40
C ASN A 485 10.10 -33.61 20.90
N THR A 486 11.10 -32.90 21.40
CA THR A 486 11.22 -32.54 22.83
C THR A 486 10.06 -31.61 23.23
N ALA A 487 9.77 -30.56 22.43
CA ALA A 487 8.68 -29.62 22.69
C ALA A 487 7.33 -30.36 22.73
N ARG A 488 7.13 -31.29 21.80
CA ARG A 488 5.91 -32.11 21.73
C ARG A 488 5.79 -33.08 22.93
N GLU A 489 6.88 -33.78 23.31
CA GLU A 489 6.89 -34.69 24.42
C GLU A 489 6.61 -33.99 25.76
N ILE A 490 7.24 -32.84 25.99
CA ILE A 490 7.05 -32.12 27.25
C ILE A 490 5.62 -31.56 27.34
N ALA A 491 5.02 -31.17 26.23
CA ALA A 491 3.61 -30.77 26.16
C ALA A 491 2.68 -31.94 26.53
N MET A 492 3.04 -33.17 26.18
CA MET A 492 2.26 -34.36 26.54
C MET A 492 2.39 -34.75 28.00
N LYS A 493 3.58 -34.59 28.60
CA LYS A 493 3.89 -35.01 29.99
C LYS A 493 3.20 -34.13 31.04
N SER A 494 2.61 -33.00 30.68
CA SER A 494 1.95 -32.04 31.56
C SER A 494 0.63 -32.56 32.19
N THR A 495 0.43 -33.88 32.31
CA THR A 495 -0.85 -34.47 32.81
C THR A 495 -0.88 -34.75 34.29
N LYS A 496 0.14 -34.45 35.07
CA LYS A 496 0.07 -34.64 36.53
C LYS A 496 0.86 -33.54 37.24
N THR A 497 0.15 -32.55 37.69
CA THR A 497 0.18 -31.95 39.03
C THR A 497 -0.46 -30.59 39.02
N SER A 498 -1.75 -30.52 39.32
CA SER A 498 -2.30 -29.38 40.00
C SER A 498 -1.96 -29.49 41.50
N GLN A 499 -0.68 -29.45 41.83
CA GLN A 499 -0.30 -29.07 43.19
C GLN A 499 -0.04 -27.56 43.14
N ALA A 500 -0.95 -26.83 43.74
CA ALA A 500 -0.72 -25.45 44.08
C ALA A 500 0.55 -25.39 44.89
N PHE A 501 1.64 -24.92 44.28
CA PHE A 501 2.79 -24.47 45.06
C PHE A 501 2.35 -23.29 45.88
N PRO A 502 2.59 -23.30 47.21
CA PRO A 502 2.31 -22.11 48.01
C PRO A 502 3.14 -20.97 47.43
N LEU A 503 2.44 -19.91 47.12
CA LEU A 503 3.08 -18.64 46.83
C LEU A 503 4.00 -18.31 48.02
N LYS A 504 5.31 -18.52 47.84
CA LYS A 504 6.26 -17.88 48.75
C LYS A 504 5.96 -16.38 48.67
N ASN A 505 5.61 -15.83 49.80
CA ASN A 505 5.43 -14.40 49.95
C ASN A 505 6.56 -13.68 49.23
N ARG A 506 6.23 -13.04 48.16
CA ARG A 506 7.08 -12.02 47.59
C ARG A 506 7.21 -10.97 48.71
N GLU A 507 8.33 -10.91 49.37
CA GLU A 507 8.70 -9.72 50.12
C GLU A 507 8.42 -8.55 49.19
N GLU A 508 7.55 -7.65 49.65
CA GLU A 508 7.27 -6.42 48.94
C GLU A 508 8.60 -5.75 48.67
N ALA A 509 9.10 -5.89 47.46
CA ALA A 509 10.12 -4.99 46.97
C ALA A 509 9.42 -3.63 46.96
N GLN A 510 9.72 -2.83 47.96
CA GLN A 510 9.35 -1.42 47.97
C GLN A 510 9.79 -0.86 46.63
N ALA A 511 8.81 -0.66 45.77
CA ALA A 511 9.03 0.10 44.54
C ALA A 511 9.53 1.47 44.99
N SER A 512 10.82 1.71 44.87
CA SER A 512 11.33 3.07 45.06
C SER A 512 10.65 3.91 43.98
N SER A 513 9.84 4.85 44.43
CA SER A 513 9.11 5.77 43.56
C SER A 513 10.07 6.85 43.04
N SER A 514 11.17 6.44 42.43
CA SER A 514 12.02 7.39 41.72
C SER A 514 11.52 7.46 40.27
N LEU A 515 10.99 8.62 39.92
CA LEU A 515 10.71 8.97 38.53
C LEU A 515 11.97 8.71 37.70
N PRO A 516 11.83 8.25 36.46
CA PRO A 516 12.98 7.96 35.60
C PRO A 516 13.68 9.21 35.05
N TYR A 517 13.50 10.34 35.72
CA TYR A 517 14.08 11.63 35.33
C TYR A 517 15.26 11.96 36.24
N SER A 518 16.35 12.48 35.67
CA SER A 518 17.47 13.00 36.44
C SER A 518 17.05 14.30 37.15
N LYS A 519 17.84 14.73 38.15
CA LYS A 519 17.59 16.02 38.83
C LYS A 519 17.58 17.17 37.83
N GLU A 520 18.45 17.13 36.85
CA GLU A 520 18.54 18.15 35.80
C GLU A 520 17.30 18.19 34.93
N ASP A 521 16.74 17.01 34.59
CA ASP A 521 15.49 16.91 33.85
C ASP A 521 14.32 17.50 34.64
N ILE A 522 14.25 17.19 35.93
CA ILE A 522 13.20 17.69 36.81
C ILE A 522 13.27 19.23 36.93
N ASP A 523 14.47 19.78 37.08
CA ASP A 523 14.65 21.22 37.14
C ASP A 523 14.29 21.92 35.82
N LEU A 524 14.60 21.30 34.71
CA LEU A 524 14.21 21.80 33.38
C LEU A 524 12.68 21.80 33.23
N LEU A 525 12.04 20.69 33.60
CA LEU A 525 10.58 20.55 33.52
C LEU A 525 9.87 21.57 34.39
N LYS A 526 10.38 21.83 35.62
CA LYS A 526 9.84 22.86 36.50
C LYS A 526 9.97 24.25 35.88
N LYS A 527 11.11 24.57 35.28
CA LYS A 527 11.34 25.86 34.60
C LYS A 527 10.37 26.05 33.43
N MET A 528 9.94 24.94 32.78
CA MET A 528 8.96 24.95 31.70
C MET A 528 7.51 24.99 32.19
N GLY A 529 7.28 25.05 33.52
CA GLY A 529 5.95 25.14 34.11
C GLY A 529 5.24 23.77 34.28
N ALA A 530 5.97 22.67 34.20
CA ALA A 530 5.38 21.35 34.43
C ALA A 530 5.17 21.09 35.93
N THR A 531 4.04 20.43 36.26
CA THR A 531 3.72 20.01 37.62
C THR A 531 3.50 18.52 37.68
N TYR A 532 4.05 17.87 38.69
CA TYR A 532 3.88 16.42 38.86
C TYR A 532 2.46 16.09 39.35
N ASP A 533 1.80 15.18 38.68
CA ASP A 533 0.48 14.66 39.08
C ASP A 533 0.66 13.27 39.73
N PRO A 534 0.51 13.14 41.05
CA PRO A 534 0.71 11.85 41.73
C PRO A 534 -0.26 10.76 41.31
N LYS A 535 -1.44 11.13 40.77
CA LYS A 535 -2.44 10.14 40.32
C LYS A 535 -2.12 9.53 38.98
N LYS A 536 -1.41 10.27 38.13
CA LYS A 536 -1.03 9.82 36.78
C LYS A 536 0.41 9.31 36.69
N GLN A 537 1.20 9.55 37.74
CA GLN A 537 2.63 9.19 37.80
C GLN A 537 3.49 9.88 36.72
N HIS A 538 3.09 11.06 36.21
CA HIS A 538 3.87 11.86 35.27
C HIS A 538 3.50 13.34 35.31
#